data_6d39a834e624fcc55cfee31d45f58a9a
#
_entry.id   6d39a834e624fcc55cfee31d45f58a9a
#
_cell.length_a   1.000
_cell.length_b   1.000
_cell.length_c   1.000
_cell.angle_alpha   90.00
_cell.angle_beta   90.00
_cell.angle_gamma   90.00
#
_symmetry.space_group_name_H-M   'P 1'
#
loop_
_entity.id
_entity.type
_entity.pdbx_description
1 polymer ?
#
loop_
_entity_poly.entity_id
_entity_poly.type
_entity_poly.pdbx_seq_one_letter_code
_entity_poly.pdbx_strand_id
1 'polypeptide(L)'
;DNIKAQLDEAERTMRCLASAGDGFQARLARLARQGALARPYPGVYARPSYWNALEPKAQCLHVARTLSDAHPSWVFCATTAAVVHGMAMSYRYIRVPHISVPGKRRGQTRRAVWHHLRDDDDATIRLNGVRVTSFERTAFDCLRFLPFDQALAVADSALRIRPAEIQWLMNSVCGYWPGYLNAQHARRVAHHANGLAENGGESMARAAMIELGYMLPELQAVVPNPLDGGTYRLDFLWRLADGRVVAGEYDGRGKYLNGHDGVPREGDEALRGAVDKMAKERLRESRLTLAMGVMRFSPKQLRSRPYFCQLMDSFGIPRVREPQEIEARARIPRWTL
;
A
#
# COMPACT_ATOMS: atom_id res chain seq x y z
N ASP A 1 -8.70 -14.16 -34.71
CA ASP A 1 -7.38 -14.79 -34.43
C ASP A 1 -6.32 -13.79 -33.93
N ASN A 2 -6.26 -12.58 -34.52
CA ASN A 2 -5.28 -11.58 -34.11
C ASN A 2 -5.46 -11.09 -32.64
N ILE A 3 -6.70 -10.88 -32.17
CA ILE A 3 -6.96 -10.40 -30.80
C ILE A 3 -6.50 -11.43 -29.75
N LYS A 4 -6.73 -12.72 -30.00
CA LYS A 4 -6.31 -13.78 -29.08
C LYS A 4 -4.78 -13.78 -28.91
N ALA A 5 -4.03 -13.76 -29.98
CA ALA A 5 -2.58 -13.73 -29.95
C ALA A 5 -2.03 -12.46 -29.28
N GLN A 6 -2.67 -11.31 -29.51
CA GLN A 6 -2.27 -10.05 -28.83
C GLN A 6 -2.58 -10.05 -27.34
N LEU A 7 -3.67 -10.70 -26.91
CA LEU A 7 -3.96 -10.89 -25.49
C LEU A 7 -2.95 -11.85 -24.84
N ASP A 8 -2.61 -12.96 -25.50
CA ASP A 8 -1.60 -13.92 -25.03
C ASP A 8 -0.24 -13.22 -24.84
N GLU A 9 0.17 -12.39 -25.78
CA GLU A 9 1.40 -11.60 -25.67
C GLU A 9 1.36 -10.55 -24.56
N ALA A 10 0.22 -9.86 -24.42
CA ALA A 10 0.04 -8.87 -23.36
C ALA A 10 0.15 -9.53 -21.96
N GLU A 11 -0.50 -10.68 -21.76
CA GLU A 11 -0.44 -11.45 -20.52
C GLU A 11 0.98 -11.94 -20.24
N ARG A 12 1.66 -12.50 -21.26
CA ARG A 12 3.05 -12.97 -21.13
C ARG A 12 4.03 -11.86 -20.73
N THR A 13 3.77 -10.63 -21.19
CA THR A 13 4.61 -9.46 -20.89
C THR A 13 4.11 -8.64 -19.70
N MET A 14 3.12 -9.17 -18.95
CA MET A 14 2.49 -8.48 -17.81
C MET A 14 1.97 -7.09 -18.19
N ARG A 15 1.22 -7.03 -19.28
CA ARG A 15 0.56 -5.86 -19.84
C ARG A 15 -0.91 -6.14 -20.10
N CYS A 16 -1.63 -5.11 -20.50
CA CYS A 16 -2.94 -5.21 -21.11
C CYS A 16 -2.84 -4.94 -22.62
N LEU A 17 -3.84 -5.32 -23.37
CA LEU A 17 -3.96 -4.98 -24.78
C LEU A 17 -4.35 -3.51 -24.93
N ALA A 18 -3.52 -2.71 -25.60
CA ALA A 18 -3.84 -1.34 -25.98
C ALA A 18 -4.55 -1.30 -27.32
N SER A 19 -5.52 -0.38 -27.47
CA SER A 19 -6.16 -0.14 -28.77
C SER A 19 -5.24 0.67 -29.68
N ALA A 20 -5.00 0.18 -30.88
CA ALA A 20 -4.26 0.87 -31.93
C ALA A 20 -5.17 1.08 -33.16
N GLY A 21 -5.44 2.34 -33.51
CA GLY A 21 -6.32 2.71 -34.66
C GLY A 21 -7.82 2.60 -34.36
N ASP A 22 -8.60 3.43 -35.06
CA ASP A 22 -10.02 3.66 -34.75
C ASP A 22 -10.91 2.42 -34.92
N GLY A 23 -10.72 1.66 -35.99
CA GLY A 23 -11.52 0.46 -36.26
C GLY A 23 -11.26 -0.66 -35.24
N PHE A 24 -10.00 -0.85 -34.84
CA PHE A 24 -9.62 -1.84 -33.83
C PHE A 24 -10.13 -1.44 -32.45
N GLN A 25 -10.03 -0.16 -32.09
CA GLN A 25 -10.58 0.38 -30.86
C GLN A 25 -12.11 0.16 -30.76
N ALA A 26 -12.85 0.42 -31.81
CA ALA A 26 -14.30 0.20 -31.85
C ALA A 26 -14.65 -1.28 -31.61
N ARG A 27 -13.90 -2.20 -32.24
CA ARG A 27 -14.06 -3.65 -32.06
C ARG A 27 -13.81 -4.07 -30.61
N LEU A 28 -12.70 -3.64 -29.99
CA LEU A 28 -12.39 -3.96 -28.60
C LEU A 28 -13.41 -3.35 -27.62
N ALA A 29 -13.86 -2.13 -27.86
CA ALA A 29 -14.90 -1.48 -27.06
C ALA A 29 -16.25 -2.22 -27.15
N ARG A 30 -16.59 -2.79 -28.31
CA ARG A 30 -17.78 -3.64 -28.48
C ARG A 30 -17.65 -4.93 -27.67
N LEU A 31 -16.52 -5.63 -27.77
CA LEU A 31 -16.25 -6.86 -27.01
C LEU A 31 -16.30 -6.60 -25.48
N ALA A 32 -15.80 -5.46 -25.04
CA ALA A 32 -15.88 -5.08 -23.62
C ALA A 32 -17.33 -4.81 -23.16
N ARG A 33 -18.16 -4.16 -24.00
CA ARG A 33 -19.59 -3.97 -23.70
C ARG A 33 -20.36 -5.29 -23.63
N GLN A 34 -19.92 -6.30 -24.38
CA GLN A 34 -20.50 -7.65 -24.38
C GLN A 34 -19.97 -8.53 -23.25
N GLY A 35 -19.06 -8.02 -22.42
CA GLY A 35 -18.44 -8.78 -21.32
C GLY A 35 -17.33 -9.76 -21.74
N ALA A 36 -17.03 -9.84 -23.06
CA ALA A 36 -15.97 -10.71 -23.57
C ALA A 36 -14.56 -10.20 -23.25
N LEU A 37 -14.41 -8.91 -22.94
CA LEU A 37 -13.18 -8.29 -22.44
C LEU A 37 -13.45 -7.43 -21.21
N ALA A 38 -12.54 -7.43 -20.26
CA ALA A 38 -12.45 -6.41 -19.24
C ALA A 38 -11.85 -5.12 -19.84
N ARG A 39 -12.26 -3.97 -19.32
CA ARG A 39 -11.73 -2.65 -19.71
C ARG A 39 -11.19 -1.92 -18.49
N PRO A 40 -9.99 -2.25 -18.02
CA PRO A 40 -9.36 -1.64 -16.83
C PRO A 40 -9.21 -0.12 -16.92
N TYR A 41 -8.96 0.39 -18.13
CA TYR A 41 -8.74 1.79 -18.39
C TYR A 41 -9.24 2.15 -19.80
N PRO A 42 -9.61 3.41 -20.11
CA PRO A 42 -9.96 3.81 -21.48
C PRO A 42 -8.90 3.42 -22.51
N GLY A 43 -9.28 2.62 -23.52
CA GLY A 43 -8.36 2.11 -24.53
C GLY A 43 -7.47 0.93 -24.10
N VAL A 44 -7.65 0.40 -22.90
CA VAL A 44 -6.87 -0.73 -22.35
C VAL A 44 -7.80 -1.89 -22.02
N TYR A 45 -7.45 -3.10 -22.49
CA TYR A 45 -8.30 -4.28 -22.41
C TYR A 45 -7.53 -5.50 -21.93
N ALA A 46 -8.23 -6.44 -21.29
CA ALA A 46 -7.68 -7.72 -20.83
C ALA A 46 -8.75 -8.82 -20.86
N ARG A 47 -8.35 -10.09 -20.79
CA ARG A 47 -9.29 -11.19 -20.54
C ARG A 47 -9.87 -11.06 -19.13
N PRO A 48 -11.20 -11.20 -18.94
CA PRO A 48 -11.81 -11.11 -17.61
C PRO A 48 -11.23 -12.10 -16.61
N SER A 49 -11.01 -13.36 -16.99
CA SER A 49 -10.44 -14.40 -16.13
C SER A 49 -9.04 -14.05 -15.65
N TYR A 50 -8.16 -13.62 -16.57
CA TYR A 50 -6.81 -13.20 -16.24
C TYR A 50 -6.81 -11.94 -15.35
N TRP A 51 -7.56 -10.91 -15.76
CA TRP A 51 -7.62 -9.64 -15.03
C TRP A 51 -8.13 -9.79 -13.59
N ASN A 52 -9.19 -10.59 -13.40
CA ASN A 52 -9.80 -10.79 -12.09
C ASN A 52 -8.96 -11.66 -11.15
N ALA A 53 -8.04 -12.45 -11.70
CA ALA A 53 -7.07 -13.24 -10.92
C ALA A 53 -5.87 -12.40 -10.43
N LEU A 54 -5.65 -11.22 -11.03
CA LEU A 54 -4.54 -10.35 -10.64
C LEU A 54 -4.84 -9.61 -9.33
N GLU A 55 -3.84 -9.57 -8.45
CA GLU A 55 -3.83 -8.67 -7.30
C GLU A 55 -3.89 -7.20 -7.73
N PRO A 56 -4.53 -6.29 -6.96
CA PRO A 56 -4.70 -4.88 -7.35
C PRO A 56 -3.40 -4.14 -7.69
N LYS A 57 -2.28 -4.47 -7.04
CA LYS A 57 -0.98 -3.91 -7.40
C LYS A 57 -0.51 -4.39 -8.77
N ALA A 58 -0.69 -5.68 -9.08
CA ALA A 58 -0.38 -6.23 -10.39
C ALA A 58 -1.26 -5.60 -11.47
N GLN A 59 -2.55 -5.40 -11.20
CA GLN A 59 -3.47 -4.69 -12.09
C GLN A 59 -2.96 -3.27 -12.39
N CYS A 60 -2.56 -2.51 -11.37
CA CYS A 60 -1.98 -1.17 -11.52
C CYS A 60 -0.72 -1.20 -12.41
N LEU A 61 0.19 -2.15 -12.18
CA LEU A 61 1.42 -2.30 -12.97
C LEU A 61 1.15 -2.65 -14.44
N HIS A 62 0.16 -3.53 -14.72
CA HIS A 62 -0.24 -3.87 -16.08
C HIS A 62 -0.74 -2.65 -16.84
N VAL A 63 -1.61 -1.85 -16.21
CA VAL A 63 -2.11 -0.60 -16.79
C VAL A 63 -0.97 0.39 -17.00
N ALA A 64 -0.12 0.60 -16.00
CA ALA A 64 0.99 1.55 -16.09
C ALA A 64 1.99 1.19 -17.20
N ARG A 65 2.36 -0.08 -17.34
CA ARG A 65 3.23 -0.56 -18.43
C ARG A 65 2.59 -0.33 -19.79
N THR A 66 1.33 -0.71 -19.95
CA THR A 66 0.59 -0.51 -21.21
C THR A 66 0.49 0.96 -21.61
N LEU A 67 0.19 1.83 -20.64
CA LEU A 67 0.13 3.27 -20.89
C LEU A 67 1.51 3.89 -21.12
N SER A 68 2.58 3.36 -20.50
CA SER A 68 3.95 3.80 -20.74
C SER A 68 4.41 3.52 -22.16
N ASP A 69 3.99 2.37 -22.73
CA ASP A 69 4.29 2.02 -24.13
C ASP A 69 3.47 2.90 -25.11
N ALA A 70 2.18 3.12 -24.79
CA ALA A 70 1.30 3.97 -25.62
C ALA A 70 1.66 5.48 -25.54
N HIS A 71 2.27 5.91 -24.45
CA HIS A 71 2.63 7.30 -24.17
C HIS A 71 4.07 7.40 -23.63
N PRO A 72 5.10 7.25 -24.48
CA PRO A 72 6.50 7.20 -24.04
C PRO A 72 7.01 8.45 -23.31
N SER A 73 6.34 9.60 -23.52
CA SER A 73 6.66 10.87 -22.84
C SER A 73 6.06 10.97 -21.45
N TRP A 74 5.11 10.11 -21.08
CA TRP A 74 4.50 10.16 -19.76
C TRP A 74 5.50 9.76 -18.68
N VAL A 75 5.46 10.51 -17.59
CA VAL A 75 6.18 10.19 -16.36
C VAL A 75 5.15 9.90 -15.29
N PHE A 76 5.06 8.66 -14.83
CA PHE A 76 4.18 8.31 -13.74
C PHE A 76 4.74 8.84 -12.41
N CYS A 77 3.84 9.25 -11.50
CA CYS A 77 4.19 9.86 -10.22
C CYS A 77 3.23 9.43 -9.10
N ALA A 78 3.41 9.97 -7.92
CA ALA A 78 2.57 9.75 -6.75
C ALA A 78 2.24 8.27 -6.53
N THR A 79 0.96 7.90 -6.34
CA THR A 79 0.57 6.53 -5.98
C THR A 79 0.89 5.50 -7.06
N THR A 80 0.83 5.86 -8.36
CA THR A 80 1.23 4.94 -9.43
C THR A 80 2.73 4.65 -9.39
N ALA A 81 3.56 5.68 -9.26
CA ALA A 81 5.00 5.50 -9.11
C ALA A 81 5.35 4.75 -7.82
N ALA A 82 4.64 5.00 -6.73
CA ALA A 82 4.84 4.29 -5.47
C ALA A 82 4.60 2.78 -5.60
N VAL A 83 3.60 2.34 -6.38
CA VAL A 83 3.41 0.92 -6.72
C VAL A 83 4.58 0.38 -7.52
N VAL A 84 5.07 1.13 -8.53
CA VAL A 84 6.24 0.73 -9.34
C VAL A 84 7.49 0.59 -8.48
N HIS A 85 7.68 1.46 -7.49
CA HIS A 85 8.77 1.40 -6.51
C HIS A 85 8.58 0.34 -5.42
N GLY A 86 7.42 -0.33 -5.35
CA GLY A 86 7.13 -1.36 -4.34
C GLY A 86 6.63 -0.83 -3.00
N MET A 87 6.32 0.46 -2.89
CA MET A 87 5.82 1.06 -1.65
C MET A 87 4.43 0.55 -1.28
N ALA A 88 4.12 0.54 0.01
CA ALA A 88 2.86 0.02 0.55
C ALA A 88 1.80 1.12 0.70
N MET A 89 0.58 0.84 0.26
CA MET A 89 -0.60 1.66 0.49
C MET A 89 -1.88 0.87 0.23
N SER A 90 -3.02 1.43 0.61
CA SER A 90 -4.33 0.82 0.33
C SER A 90 -4.65 0.84 -1.17
N TYR A 91 -5.25 -0.24 -1.66
CA TYR A 91 -5.63 -0.42 -3.06
C TYR A 91 -6.61 0.64 -3.60
N ARG A 92 -7.34 1.33 -2.73
CA ARG A 92 -8.25 2.41 -3.14
C ARG A 92 -7.52 3.59 -3.78
N TYR A 93 -6.24 3.80 -3.47
CA TYR A 93 -5.43 4.91 -3.97
C TYR A 93 -4.64 4.60 -5.25
N ILE A 94 -4.71 3.39 -5.77
CA ILE A 94 -3.97 2.96 -6.96
C ILE A 94 -4.85 2.65 -8.17
N ARG A 95 -6.15 2.97 -8.10
CA ARG A 95 -7.12 2.70 -9.17
C ARG A 95 -6.99 3.63 -10.37
N VAL A 96 -6.48 4.82 -10.17
CA VAL A 96 -6.35 5.86 -11.19
C VAL A 96 -4.87 6.12 -11.45
N PRO A 97 -4.40 6.09 -12.72
CA PRO A 97 -3.04 6.44 -13.04
C PRO A 97 -2.72 7.91 -12.74
N HIS A 98 -1.57 8.17 -12.14
CA HIS A 98 -1.05 9.49 -11.85
C HIS A 98 0.15 9.77 -12.72
N ILE A 99 0.14 10.89 -13.46
CA ILE A 99 1.26 11.32 -14.29
C ILE A 99 1.74 12.70 -13.89
N SER A 100 3.03 12.93 -14.06
CA SER A 100 3.71 14.19 -13.85
C SER A 100 3.81 14.93 -15.18
N VAL A 101 3.38 16.18 -15.19
CA VAL A 101 3.44 17.05 -16.39
C VAL A 101 4.26 18.28 -16.09
N PRO A 102 5.13 18.74 -17.02
CA PRO A 102 5.87 19.98 -16.86
C PRO A 102 4.94 21.20 -16.94
N GLY A 103 5.28 22.27 -16.22
CA GLY A 103 4.63 23.58 -16.32
C GLY A 103 3.57 23.87 -15.26
N LYS A 104 2.89 25.02 -15.41
CA LYS A 104 1.99 25.62 -14.41
C LYS A 104 0.53 25.17 -14.51
N ARG A 105 0.18 24.25 -15.38
CA ARG A 105 -1.22 23.83 -15.59
C ARG A 105 -1.60 22.75 -14.59
N ARG A 106 -2.41 23.11 -13.60
CA ARG A 106 -3.18 22.16 -12.81
C ARG A 106 -4.36 21.69 -13.65
N GLY A 107 -4.51 20.41 -13.87
CA GLY A 107 -5.66 19.92 -14.62
C GLY A 107 -5.93 18.44 -14.37
N GLN A 108 -7.17 18.13 -13.96
CA GLN A 108 -7.75 16.84 -14.26
C GLN A 108 -7.83 16.71 -15.76
N THR A 109 -7.32 15.64 -16.32
CA THR A 109 -7.74 15.28 -17.67
C THR A 109 -9.14 14.68 -17.64
N ARG A 110 -9.89 14.89 -18.72
CA ARG A 110 -11.24 14.36 -18.93
C ARG A 110 -11.32 12.82 -18.96
N ARG A 111 -10.23 12.08 -18.69
CA ARG A 111 -10.13 10.61 -18.87
C ARG A 111 -9.36 9.91 -17.78
N ALA A 112 -9.72 10.11 -16.50
CA ALA A 112 -9.25 9.27 -15.41
C ALA A 112 -7.72 9.18 -15.21
N VAL A 113 -6.97 10.20 -15.58
CA VAL A 113 -5.54 10.37 -15.26
C VAL A 113 -5.36 11.64 -14.45
N TRP A 114 -4.62 11.55 -13.34
CA TRP A 114 -4.27 12.72 -12.54
C TRP A 114 -2.96 13.32 -13.01
N HIS A 115 -3.00 14.64 -13.28
CA HIS A 115 -1.83 15.41 -13.64
C HIS A 115 -1.27 16.11 -12.40
N HIS A 116 0.00 15.87 -12.12
CA HIS A 116 0.77 16.58 -11.12
C HIS A 116 1.77 17.51 -11.80
N LEU A 117 2.01 18.66 -11.20
CA LEU A 117 3.06 19.54 -11.69
C LEU A 117 4.42 18.96 -11.33
N ARG A 118 5.34 19.07 -12.28
CA ARG A 118 6.74 18.70 -12.13
C ARG A 118 7.61 19.91 -12.45
N ASP A 119 8.62 20.14 -11.62
CA ASP A 119 9.71 21.02 -11.96
C ASP A 119 10.61 20.34 -13.01
N ASP A 120 11.20 21.11 -13.92
CA ASP A 120 12.01 20.56 -15.00
C ASP A 120 13.25 19.81 -14.49
N ASP A 121 13.72 20.15 -13.27
CA ASP A 121 14.87 19.52 -12.61
C ASP A 121 14.53 18.21 -11.86
N ASP A 122 13.26 17.82 -11.83
CA ASP A 122 12.86 16.59 -11.15
C ASP A 122 13.43 15.35 -11.84
N ALA A 123 14.23 14.58 -11.13
CA ALA A 123 14.80 13.33 -11.62
C ALA A 123 13.69 12.33 -11.99
N THR A 124 13.81 11.75 -13.17
CA THR A 124 12.95 10.66 -13.64
C THR A 124 13.79 9.43 -13.95
N ILE A 125 13.26 8.26 -13.64
CA ILE A 125 13.92 6.98 -13.91
C ILE A 125 13.00 6.05 -14.69
N ARG A 126 13.58 5.04 -15.33
CA ARG A 126 12.81 3.93 -15.91
C ARG A 126 12.97 2.70 -15.02
N LEU A 127 11.86 2.19 -14.50
CA LEU A 127 11.81 1.04 -13.60
C LEU A 127 10.72 0.08 -14.07
N ASN A 128 11.06 -1.20 -14.25
CA ASN A 128 10.12 -2.24 -14.71
C ASN A 128 9.37 -1.89 -16.00
N GLY A 129 10.04 -1.19 -16.94
CA GLY A 129 9.45 -0.73 -18.20
C GLY A 129 8.63 0.54 -18.13
N VAL A 130 8.45 1.14 -16.93
CA VAL A 130 7.65 2.34 -16.71
C VAL A 130 8.57 3.53 -16.39
N ARG A 131 8.32 4.69 -16.99
CA ARG A 131 9.01 5.93 -16.65
C ARG A 131 8.32 6.59 -15.46
N VAL A 132 9.05 6.77 -14.36
CA VAL A 132 8.51 7.25 -13.07
C VAL A 132 9.35 8.39 -12.51
N THR A 133 8.79 9.15 -11.58
CA THR A 133 9.55 10.06 -10.70
C THR A 133 10.53 9.27 -9.84
N SER A 134 11.62 9.90 -9.39
CA SER A 134 12.60 9.28 -8.48
C SER A 134 11.91 8.69 -7.24
N PHE A 135 12.60 7.80 -6.55
CA PHE A 135 12.08 7.16 -5.34
C PHE A 135 11.70 8.20 -4.28
N GLU A 136 12.59 9.16 -4.04
CA GLU A 136 12.46 10.21 -3.05
C GLU A 136 11.31 11.16 -3.39
N ARG A 137 11.24 11.59 -4.66
CA ARG A 137 10.15 12.46 -5.12
C ARG A 137 8.80 11.74 -5.02
N THR A 138 8.77 10.46 -5.37
CA THR A 138 7.56 9.63 -5.26
C THR A 138 7.10 9.52 -3.81
N ALA A 139 8.02 9.21 -2.88
CA ALA A 139 7.71 9.14 -1.47
C ALA A 139 7.18 10.49 -0.96
N PHE A 140 7.90 11.59 -1.24
CA PHE A 140 7.47 12.93 -0.85
C PHE A 140 6.06 13.29 -1.35
N ASP A 141 5.77 13.04 -2.63
CA ASP A 141 4.45 13.31 -3.20
C ASP A 141 3.35 12.50 -2.51
N CYS A 142 3.61 11.24 -2.14
CA CYS A 142 2.67 10.43 -1.37
C CYS A 142 2.50 10.97 0.07
N LEU A 143 3.59 11.32 0.75
CA LEU A 143 3.55 11.82 2.12
C LEU A 143 2.75 13.13 2.24
N ARG A 144 2.81 14.01 1.25
CA ARG A 144 2.12 15.29 1.29
C ARG A 144 0.65 15.26 0.88
N PHE A 145 0.22 14.24 0.13
CA PHE A 145 -1.14 14.19 -0.43
C PHE A 145 -2.03 13.09 0.15
N LEU A 146 -1.47 12.03 0.71
CA LEU A 146 -2.25 10.95 1.30
C LEU A 146 -2.66 11.29 2.75
N PRO A 147 -3.79 10.75 3.23
CA PRO A 147 -4.13 10.77 4.66
C PRO A 147 -3.01 10.18 5.50
N PHE A 148 -2.93 10.59 6.77
CA PHE A 148 -1.80 10.25 7.64
C PHE A 148 -1.50 8.75 7.72
N ASP A 149 -2.53 7.92 7.87
CA ASP A 149 -2.40 6.46 7.93
C ASP A 149 -1.79 5.85 6.66
N GLN A 150 -2.19 6.36 5.50
CA GLN A 150 -1.69 5.90 4.20
C GLN A 150 -0.29 6.46 3.90
N ALA A 151 -0.08 7.73 4.22
CA ALA A 151 1.21 8.38 4.08
C ALA A 151 2.27 7.69 4.97
N LEU A 152 1.90 7.30 6.19
CA LEU A 152 2.77 6.56 7.09
C LEU A 152 3.11 5.16 6.54
N ALA A 153 2.14 4.46 5.94
CA ALA A 153 2.40 3.17 5.29
C ALA A 153 3.39 3.30 4.12
N VAL A 154 3.28 4.37 3.33
CA VAL A 154 4.27 4.68 2.28
C VAL A 154 5.63 4.95 2.90
N ALA A 155 5.71 5.81 3.92
CA ALA A 155 6.97 6.17 4.56
C ALA A 155 7.68 4.96 5.17
N ASP A 156 6.95 4.14 5.95
CA ASP A 156 7.50 2.93 6.57
C ASP A 156 8.00 1.93 5.53
N SER A 157 7.25 1.72 4.46
CA SER A 157 7.68 0.83 3.37
C SER A 157 8.87 1.39 2.58
N ALA A 158 8.93 2.70 2.38
CA ALA A 158 10.08 3.35 1.74
C ALA A 158 11.36 3.13 2.57
N LEU A 159 11.25 3.28 3.89
CA LEU A 159 12.33 2.97 4.86
C LEU A 159 12.82 1.53 4.74
N ARG A 160 11.89 0.60 4.71
CA ARG A 160 12.21 -0.83 4.62
C ARG A 160 12.89 -1.18 3.30
N ILE A 161 12.44 -0.56 2.18
CA ILE A 161 12.99 -0.80 0.85
C ILE A 161 14.40 -0.20 0.72
N ARG A 162 14.61 1.00 1.25
CA ARG A 162 15.89 1.71 1.16
C ARG A 162 16.27 2.37 2.50
N PRO A 163 16.74 1.59 3.47
CA PRO A 163 17.03 2.10 4.82
C PRO A 163 18.06 3.23 4.85
N ALA A 164 19.09 3.15 4.01
CA ALA A 164 20.16 4.18 3.95
C ALA A 164 19.68 5.53 3.41
N GLU A 165 18.60 5.56 2.63
CA GLU A 165 18.10 6.77 1.96
C GLU A 165 17.06 7.52 2.79
N ILE A 166 16.62 7.00 3.93
CA ILE A 166 15.59 7.68 4.70
C ILE A 166 16.08 8.91 5.41
N GLN A 167 17.30 8.88 5.95
CA GLN A 167 17.85 10.07 6.56
C GLN A 167 17.92 11.18 5.52
N TRP A 168 18.25 10.81 4.27
CA TRP A 168 18.21 11.74 3.15
C TRP A 168 16.78 12.21 2.84
N LEU A 169 15.77 11.33 2.80
CA LEU A 169 14.38 11.71 2.60
C LEU A 169 13.89 12.65 3.71
N MET A 170 14.20 12.34 4.97
CA MET A 170 13.89 13.20 6.11
C MET A 170 14.53 14.58 5.97
N ASN A 171 15.82 14.63 5.62
CA ASN A 171 16.54 15.87 5.39
C ASN A 171 15.98 16.63 4.16
N SER A 172 15.62 15.92 3.10
CA SER A 172 15.07 16.50 1.87
C SER A 172 13.68 17.09 2.08
N VAL A 173 12.78 16.35 2.76
CA VAL A 173 11.45 16.85 3.13
C VAL A 173 11.57 18.10 4.01
N CYS A 174 12.59 18.19 4.83
CA CYS A 174 12.85 19.35 5.67
C CYS A 174 13.58 20.50 4.95
N GLY A 175 14.49 20.20 4.02
CA GLY A 175 15.41 21.14 3.40
C GLY A 175 15.09 21.51 1.96
N TYR A 176 14.78 20.54 1.10
CA TYR A 176 14.67 20.78 -0.36
C TYR A 176 13.28 21.20 -0.84
N TRP A 177 12.19 20.84 -0.11
CA TRP A 177 10.82 21.12 -0.56
C TRP A 177 9.97 21.93 0.42
N PRO A 178 10.50 22.95 1.14
CA PRO A 178 9.74 23.66 2.17
C PRO A 178 8.56 24.48 1.63
N GLY A 179 8.62 24.92 0.38
CA GLY A 179 7.59 25.72 -0.28
C GLY A 179 6.47 24.91 -0.97
N TYR A 180 6.57 23.60 -1.00
CA TYR A 180 5.54 22.77 -1.64
C TYR A 180 4.26 22.68 -0.81
N LEU A 181 3.12 22.63 -1.50
CA LEU A 181 1.82 22.44 -0.86
C LEU A 181 1.86 21.17 0.02
N ASN A 182 1.39 21.30 1.25
CA ASN A 182 1.37 20.25 2.28
C ASN A 182 2.76 19.71 2.70
N ALA A 183 3.85 20.41 2.46
CA ALA A 183 5.18 19.99 2.92
C ALA A 183 5.24 19.78 4.44
N GLN A 184 4.51 20.59 5.23
CA GLN A 184 4.41 20.40 6.69
C GLN A 184 3.72 19.07 7.07
N HIS A 185 2.73 18.64 6.29
CA HIS A 185 2.11 17.32 6.50
C HIS A 185 3.13 16.20 6.22
N ALA A 186 3.86 16.29 5.11
CA ALA A 186 4.91 15.33 4.80
C ALA A 186 5.98 15.24 5.92
N ARG A 187 6.38 16.39 6.51
CA ARG A 187 7.32 16.42 7.65
C ARG A 187 6.76 15.71 8.88
N ARG A 188 5.48 15.94 9.21
CA ARG A 188 4.83 15.25 10.34
C ARG A 188 4.77 13.76 10.12
N VAL A 189 4.41 13.31 8.91
CA VAL A 189 4.42 11.89 8.56
C VAL A 189 5.82 11.31 8.71
N ALA A 190 6.81 11.97 8.12
CA ALA A 190 8.20 11.54 8.15
C ALA A 190 8.77 11.43 9.58
N HIS A 191 8.37 12.34 10.48
CA HIS A 191 8.75 12.29 11.91
C HIS A 191 8.27 11.00 12.60
N HIS A 192 7.15 10.44 12.17
CA HIS A 192 6.61 9.19 12.71
C HIS A 192 7.03 7.94 11.94
N ALA A 193 7.77 8.07 10.86
CA ALA A 193 8.15 6.94 10.02
C ALA A 193 9.08 5.95 10.73
N ASN A 194 8.84 4.66 10.53
CA ASN A 194 9.61 3.57 11.09
C ASN A 194 9.60 2.36 10.14
N GLY A 195 10.76 1.96 9.66
CA GLY A 195 10.90 0.86 8.67
C GLY A 195 10.68 -0.55 9.22
N LEU A 196 10.32 -0.71 10.49
CA LEU A 196 10.14 -2.02 11.11
C LEU A 196 8.78 -2.67 10.80
N ALA A 197 7.74 -1.89 10.47
CA ALA A 197 6.45 -2.46 10.08
C ALA A 197 6.59 -3.32 8.80
N GLU A 198 6.15 -4.56 8.82
CA GLU A 198 6.30 -5.49 7.68
C GLU A 198 5.33 -5.19 6.53
N ASN A 199 4.19 -4.64 6.85
CA ASN A 199 3.16 -4.32 5.86
C ASN A 199 2.44 -3.01 6.16
N GLY A 200 1.71 -2.50 5.16
CA GLY A 200 0.98 -1.25 5.30
C GLY A 200 -0.15 -1.28 6.33
N GLY A 201 -0.67 -2.47 6.67
CA GLY A 201 -1.71 -2.62 7.69
C GLY A 201 -1.17 -2.36 9.10
N GLU A 202 0.04 -2.85 9.40
CA GLU A 202 0.74 -2.56 10.65
C GLU A 202 1.05 -1.05 10.77
N SER A 203 1.50 -0.44 9.68
CA SER A 203 1.73 1.02 9.65
C SER A 203 0.45 1.82 9.90
N MET A 204 -0.68 1.40 9.30
CA MET A 204 -1.98 2.04 9.54
C MET A 204 -2.49 1.84 10.98
N ALA A 205 -2.23 0.67 11.60
CA ALA A 205 -2.54 0.45 13.01
C ALA A 205 -1.70 1.37 13.89
N ARG A 206 -0.41 1.50 13.60
CA ARG A 206 0.47 2.43 14.31
C ARG A 206 0.04 3.89 14.13
N ALA A 207 -0.39 4.28 12.94
CA ALA A 207 -0.96 5.61 12.70
C ALA A 207 -2.18 5.87 13.59
N ALA A 208 -3.07 4.89 13.72
CA ALA A 208 -4.23 4.99 14.61
C ALA A 208 -3.83 5.17 16.08
N MET A 209 -2.85 4.42 16.56
CA MET A 209 -2.33 4.56 17.92
C MET A 209 -1.72 5.95 18.14
N ILE A 210 -0.98 6.45 17.15
CA ILE A 210 -0.39 7.80 17.17
C ILE A 210 -1.47 8.87 17.29
N GLU A 211 -2.51 8.84 16.44
CA GLU A 211 -3.58 9.83 16.45
C GLU A 211 -4.45 9.77 17.72
N LEU A 212 -4.69 8.56 18.22
CA LEU A 212 -5.48 8.34 19.44
C LEU A 212 -4.69 8.55 20.73
N GLY A 213 -3.39 8.83 20.63
CA GLY A 213 -2.56 9.15 21.78
C GLY A 213 -2.12 7.96 22.62
N TYR A 214 -2.27 6.73 22.15
CA TYR A 214 -1.86 5.53 22.87
C TYR A 214 -0.32 5.37 22.93
N MET A 215 0.14 4.68 23.96
CA MET A 215 1.51 4.20 24.06
C MET A 215 1.85 3.38 22.83
N LEU A 216 2.95 3.69 22.14
CA LEU A 216 3.40 2.97 20.97
C LEU A 216 4.09 1.65 21.37
N PRO A 217 3.86 0.57 20.61
CA PRO A 217 4.49 -0.72 20.85
C PRO A 217 5.94 -0.78 20.34
N GLU A 218 6.68 -1.74 20.85
CA GLU A 218 7.83 -2.31 20.14
C GLU A 218 7.29 -3.03 18.89
N LEU A 219 7.92 -2.80 17.73
CA LEU A 219 7.54 -3.45 16.48
C LEU A 219 8.41 -4.67 16.22
N GLN A 220 7.81 -5.72 15.67
CA GLN A 220 8.50 -6.94 15.26
C GLN A 220 9.33 -7.56 16.41
N ALA A 221 8.81 -7.46 17.63
CA ALA A 221 9.49 -7.91 18.84
C ALA A 221 9.66 -9.44 18.84
N VAL A 222 10.85 -9.90 19.16
CA VAL A 222 11.13 -11.33 19.32
C VAL A 222 11.00 -11.70 20.80
N VAL A 223 10.14 -12.67 21.09
CA VAL A 223 9.89 -13.16 22.46
C VAL A 223 10.16 -14.68 22.53
N PRO A 224 10.60 -15.19 23.67
CA PRO A 224 10.76 -16.64 23.84
C PRO A 224 9.42 -17.38 23.75
N ASN A 225 9.44 -18.59 23.19
CA ASN A 225 8.33 -19.52 23.31
C ASN A 225 8.35 -20.11 24.75
N PRO A 226 7.27 -20.00 25.51
CA PRO A 226 7.28 -20.41 26.91
C PRO A 226 7.49 -21.91 27.13
N LEU A 227 7.31 -22.76 26.10
CA LEU A 227 7.26 -24.21 26.26
C LEU A 227 8.46 -24.97 25.68
N ASP A 228 9.08 -24.47 24.59
CA ASP A 228 10.06 -25.28 23.85
C ASP A 228 11.41 -24.56 23.57
N GLY A 229 11.64 -23.40 24.17
CA GLY A 229 12.90 -22.65 24.00
C GLY A 229 13.07 -22.00 22.64
N GLY A 230 12.10 -22.10 21.72
CA GLY A 230 12.06 -21.36 20.47
C GLY A 230 11.70 -19.89 20.67
N THR A 231 11.48 -19.18 19.58
CA THR A 231 11.08 -17.78 19.61
C THR A 231 9.85 -17.51 18.74
N TYR A 232 9.09 -16.50 19.11
CA TYR A 232 8.00 -15.92 18.31
C TYR A 232 8.33 -14.47 17.97
N ARG A 233 8.01 -14.05 16.77
CA ARG A 233 8.05 -12.66 16.36
C ARG A 233 6.62 -12.12 16.33
N LEU A 234 6.41 -10.98 16.99
CA LEU A 234 5.13 -10.32 17.19
C LEU A 234 5.07 -9.01 16.39
N ASP A 235 3.94 -8.70 15.76
CA ASP A 235 3.78 -7.43 15.05
C ASP A 235 3.94 -6.24 16.02
N PHE A 236 3.36 -6.35 17.22
CA PHE A 236 3.36 -5.34 18.26
C PHE A 236 3.59 -5.96 19.64
N LEU A 237 4.36 -5.27 20.49
CA LEU A 237 4.55 -5.67 21.88
C LEU A 237 4.54 -4.45 22.78
N TRP A 238 3.71 -4.46 23.82
CA TRP A 238 3.71 -3.46 24.90
C TRP A 238 4.20 -4.09 26.20
N ARG A 239 5.08 -3.35 26.89
CA ARG A 239 5.49 -3.64 28.27
C ARG A 239 4.91 -2.54 29.15
N LEU A 240 3.92 -2.88 29.95
CA LEU A 240 3.21 -1.91 30.77
C LEU A 240 3.95 -1.65 32.09
N ALA A 241 3.73 -0.47 32.68
CA ALA A 241 4.37 -0.06 33.91
C ALA A 241 4.03 -0.97 35.13
N ASP A 242 2.89 -1.67 35.08
CA ASP A 242 2.44 -2.63 36.08
C ASP A 242 3.06 -4.03 35.91
N GLY A 243 3.98 -4.20 34.96
CA GLY A 243 4.64 -5.47 34.66
C GLY A 243 3.89 -6.36 33.67
N ARG A 244 2.67 -6.03 33.28
CA ARG A 244 1.94 -6.79 32.24
C ARG A 244 2.61 -6.61 30.89
N VAL A 245 2.56 -7.67 30.08
CA VAL A 245 3.00 -7.69 28.70
C VAL A 245 1.82 -7.99 27.80
N VAL A 246 1.68 -7.25 26.71
CA VAL A 246 0.61 -7.42 25.73
C VAL A 246 1.20 -7.57 24.34
N ALA A 247 0.91 -8.69 23.68
CA ALA A 247 1.18 -8.91 22.27
C ALA A 247 0.03 -8.39 21.42
N GLY A 248 0.33 -7.74 20.29
CA GLY A 248 -0.65 -7.33 19.29
C GLY A 248 -0.35 -7.97 17.94
N GLU A 249 -1.38 -8.48 17.28
CA GLU A 249 -1.30 -9.10 15.96
C GLU A 249 -2.30 -8.44 15.00
N TYR A 250 -1.82 -8.02 13.83
CA TYR A 250 -2.66 -7.46 12.78
C TYR A 250 -3.07 -8.53 11.78
N ASP A 251 -4.36 -8.89 11.76
CA ASP A 251 -4.91 -9.90 10.88
C ASP A 251 -5.32 -9.33 9.52
N GLY A 252 -4.34 -9.19 8.61
CA GLY A 252 -4.61 -8.84 7.21
C GLY A 252 -5.37 -9.95 6.47
N ARG A 253 -6.41 -9.59 5.70
CA ARG A 253 -7.25 -10.54 4.93
C ARG A 253 -6.49 -11.44 3.95
N GLY A 254 -5.27 -11.06 3.54
CA GLY A 254 -4.48 -11.82 2.55
C GLY A 254 -3.75 -13.04 3.12
N LYS A 255 -3.62 -13.15 4.45
CA LYS A 255 -2.85 -14.25 5.07
C LYS A 255 -3.49 -15.65 4.89
N TYR A 256 -4.79 -15.72 4.61
CA TYR A 256 -5.54 -16.99 4.57
C TYR A 256 -5.86 -17.52 3.17
N LEU A 257 -5.71 -16.70 2.12
CA LEU A 257 -6.11 -17.07 0.76
C LEU A 257 -4.94 -17.41 -0.16
N ASN A 258 -3.72 -16.95 0.16
CA ASN A 258 -2.54 -17.17 -0.66
C ASN A 258 -1.52 -18.00 0.13
N GLY A 259 -0.96 -19.04 -0.50
CA GLY A 259 0.22 -19.74 0.01
C GLY A 259 1.41 -18.78 0.16
N HIS A 260 2.47 -19.20 0.87
CA HIS A 260 3.69 -18.43 1.08
C HIS A 260 4.37 -17.97 -0.23
N ASP A 261 4.03 -18.60 -1.33
CA ASP A 261 4.52 -18.42 -2.71
C ASP A 261 3.58 -17.56 -3.59
N GLY A 262 2.46 -17.07 -3.03
CA GLY A 262 1.51 -16.21 -3.77
C GLY A 262 0.71 -16.94 -4.86
N VAL A 263 0.80 -18.26 -4.96
CA VAL A 263 0.07 -19.06 -5.95
C VAL A 263 -1.27 -19.48 -5.37
N PRO A 264 -2.40 -19.20 -6.03
CA PRO A 264 -3.71 -19.74 -5.62
C PRO A 264 -3.69 -21.25 -5.74
N ARG A 265 -3.98 -21.96 -4.65
CA ARG A 265 -4.17 -23.42 -4.66
C ARG A 265 -5.66 -23.70 -4.82
N GLU A 266 -6.02 -24.56 -5.76
CA GLU A 266 -7.40 -24.99 -5.97
C GLU A 266 -7.66 -26.33 -5.25
N GLY A 267 -8.86 -26.47 -4.69
CA GLY A 267 -9.39 -27.73 -4.18
C GLY A 267 -9.02 -28.09 -2.73
N ASP A 268 -9.09 -29.39 -2.41
CA ASP A 268 -8.91 -29.96 -1.06
C ASP A 268 -7.53 -29.66 -0.44
N GLU A 269 -6.48 -29.48 -1.26
CA GLU A 269 -5.14 -29.19 -0.79
C GLU A 269 -5.02 -27.75 -0.25
N ALA A 270 -5.71 -26.79 -0.87
CA ALA A 270 -5.81 -25.43 -0.37
C ALA A 270 -6.53 -25.36 0.96
N LEU A 271 -7.60 -26.13 1.08
CA LEU A 271 -8.39 -26.20 2.32
C LEU A 271 -7.59 -26.83 3.46
N ARG A 272 -6.89 -27.95 3.22
CA ARG A 272 -6.00 -28.59 4.20
C ARG A 272 -4.89 -27.65 4.64
N GLY A 273 -4.21 -26.98 3.71
CA GLY A 273 -3.17 -25.99 4.02
C GLY A 273 -3.69 -24.82 4.86
N ALA A 274 -4.92 -24.36 4.61
CA ALA A 274 -5.56 -23.32 5.41
C ALA A 274 -5.90 -23.81 6.83
N VAL A 275 -6.41 -25.03 6.96
CA VAL A 275 -6.72 -25.66 8.26
C VAL A 275 -5.44 -25.85 9.08
N ASP A 276 -4.37 -26.39 8.49
CA ASP A 276 -3.09 -26.58 9.16
C ASP A 276 -2.49 -25.26 9.63
N LYS A 277 -2.58 -24.22 8.81
CA LYS A 277 -2.14 -22.88 9.18
C LYS A 277 -2.93 -22.32 10.36
N MET A 278 -4.25 -22.46 10.33
CA MET A 278 -5.10 -22.03 11.44
C MET A 278 -4.79 -22.81 12.72
N ALA A 279 -4.55 -24.11 12.65
CA ALA A 279 -4.17 -24.93 13.79
C ALA A 279 -2.82 -24.46 14.40
N LYS A 280 -1.83 -24.19 13.56
CA LYS A 280 -0.53 -23.65 14.00
C LYS A 280 -0.67 -22.28 14.65
N GLU A 281 -1.49 -21.38 14.10
CA GLU A 281 -1.75 -20.06 14.65
C GLU A 281 -2.44 -20.16 16.03
N ARG A 282 -3.45 -21.01 16.17
CA ARG A 282 -4.13 -21.25 17.46
C ARG A 282 -3.17 -21.80 18.52
N LEU A 283 -2.32 -22.74 18.13
CA LEU A 283 -1.32 -23.31 19.04
C LEU A 283 -0.31 -22.26 19.48
N ARG A 284 0.16 -21.42 18.55
CA ARG A 284 1.05 -20.27 18.85
C ARG A 284 0.39 -19.30 19.83
N GLU A 285 -0.86 -18.92 19.58
CA GLU A 285 -1.63 -18.03 20.44
C GLU A 285 -1.81 -18.63 21.84
N SER A 286 -2.23 -19.90 21.94
CA SER A 286 -2.36 -20.61 23.21
C SER A 286 -1.06 -20.63 24.03
N ARG A 287 0.09 -20.75 23.37
CA ARG A 287 1.39 -20.70 24.05
C ARG A 287 1.74 -19.28 24.51
N LEU A 288 1.47 -18.26 23.71
CA LEU A 288 1.71 -16.86 24.08
C LEU A 288 0.86 -16.43 25.25
N THR A 289 -0.39 -16.89 25.35
CA THR A 289 -1.30 -16.56 26.49
C THR A 289 -0.82 -17.08 27.83
N LEU A 290 0.14 -18.00 27.87
CA LEU A 290 0.78 -18.42 29.13
C LEU A 290 1.68 -17.33 29.75
N ALA A 291 2.17 -16.40 28.93
CA ALA A 291 3.15 -15.40 29.35
C ALA A 291 2.64 -13.95 29.23
N MET A 292 1.63 -13.70 28.39
CA MET A 292 1.19 -12.34 28.08
C MET A 292 -0.27 -12.29 27.57
N GLY A 293 -0.87 -11.10 27.61
CA GLY A 293 -2.14 -10.85 26.91
C GLY A 293 -1.91 -10.86 25.40
N VAL A 294 -2.84 -11.46 24.63
CA VAL A 294 -2.77 -11.51 23.16
C VAL A 294 -3.97 -10.77 22.57
N MET A 295 -3.71 -9.66 21.93
CA MET A 295 -4.68 -8.79 21.26
C MET A 295 -4.61 -9.00 19.76
N ARG A 296 -5.74 -9.33 19.12
CA ARG A 296 -5.82 -9.45 17.65
C ARG A 296 -6.85 -8.49 17.11
N PHE A 297 -6.56 -7.90 15.96
CA PHE A 297 -7.49 -6.99 15.29
C PHE A 297 -7.32 -6.98 13.77
N SER A 298 -8.46 -6.88 13.11
CA SER A 298 -8.58 -6.88 11.65
C SER A 298 -8.63 -5.45 11.08
N PRO A 299 -8.48 -5.28 9.76
CA PRO A 299 -8.70 -3.99 9.08
C PRO A 299 -10.07 -3.36 9.35
N LYS A 300 -11.11 -4.19 9.52
CA LYS A 300 -12.46 -3.71 9.84
C LYS A 300 -12.53 -3.11 11.24
N GLN A 301 -11.94 -3.77 12.21
CA GLN A 301 -11.89 -3.31 13.59
C GLN A 301 -11.03 -2.06 13.75
N LEU A 302 -9.88 -2.00 13.06
CA LEU A 302 -9.02 -0.81 13.04
C LEU A 302 -9.73 0.43 12.48
N ARG A 303 -10.59 0.27 11.45
CA ARG A 303 -11.36 1.38 10.88
C ARG A 303 -12.44 1.91 11.80
N SER A 304 -12.97 1.10 12.71
CA SER A 304 -13.90 1.56 13.75
C SER A 304 -13.13 2.14 14.92
N ARG A 305 -12.86 3.44 14.89
CA ARG A 305 -12.12 4.12 15.98
C ARG A 305 -12.68 3.84 17.38
N PRO A 306 -14.03 3.89 17.63
CA PRO A 306 -14.57 3.56 18.93
C PRO A 306 -14.25 2.13 19.37
N TYR A 307 -14.38 1.15 18.44
CA TYR A 307 -14.04 -0.24 18.73
C TYR A 307 -12.55 -0.41 19.04
N PHE A 308 -11.69 0.22 18.24
CA PHE A 308 -10.25 0.13 18.44
C PHE A 308 -9.82 0.75 19.78
N CYS A 309 -10.42 1.88 20.17
CA CYS A 309 -10.21 2.46 21.50
C CYS A 309 -10.65 1.48 22.60
N GLN A 310 -11.87 0.95 22.52
CA GLN A 310 -12.36 -0.03 23.50
C GLN A 310 -11.42 -1.24 23.62
N LEU A 311 -10.89 -1.72 22.51
CA LEU A 311 -9.95 -2.84 22.48
C LEU A 311 -8.65 -2.47 23.19
N MET A 312 -8.03 -1.35 22.86
CA MET A 312 -6.80 -0.86 23.51
C MET A 312 -6.99 -0.67 25.02
N ASP A 313 -8.11 -0.04 25.42
CA ASP A 313 -8.45 0.22 26.81
C ASP A 313 -8.69 -1.10 27.58
N SER A 314 -9.32 -2.11 26.97
CA SER A 314 -9.56 -3.43 27.58
C SER A 314 -8.27 -4.20 27.89
N PHE A 315 -7.22 -3.99 27.09
CA PHE A 315 -5.89 -4.55 27.37
C PHE A 315 -5.03 -3.66 28.30
N GLY A 316 -5.58 -2.50 28.70
CA GLY A 316 -4.90 -1.56 29.60
C GLY A 316 -3.76 -0.81 28.95
N ILE A 317 -3.73 -0.67 27.62
CA ILE A 317 -2.74 0.15 26.93
C ILE A 317 -2.99 1.63 27.26
N PRO A 318 -2.04 2.33 27.92
CA PRO A 318 -2.31 3.69 28.40
C PRO A 318 -2.29 4.70 27.26
N ARG A 319 -3.10 5.76 27.41
CA ARG A 319 -2.93 6.99 26.64
C ARG A 319 -1.82 7.82 27.27
N VAL A 320 -0.82 8.16 26.47
CA VAL A 320 0.35 8.93 26.90
C VAL A 320 0.29 10.39 26.46
N ARG A 321 -0.71 10.73 25.65
CA ARG A 321 -1.01 12.09 25.19
C ARG A 321 -2.47 12.21 24.79
N GLU A 322 -2.94 13.45 24.67
CA GLU A 322 -4.27 13.73 24.10
C GLU A 322 -4.37 13.28 22.64
N PRO A 323 -5.53 12.77 22.21
CA PRO A 323 -5.79 12.45 20.81
C PRO A 323 -5.57 13.67 19.92
N GLN A 324 -4.88 13.48 18.81
CA GLN A 324 -4.54 14.52 17.86
C GLN A 324 -4.74 14.03 16.44
N GLU A 325 -5.60 14.70 15.69
CA GLU A 325 -5.74 14.44 14.26
C GLU A 325 -4.55 15.01 13.49
N ILE A 326 -3.89 14.16 12.69
CA ILE A 326 -2.75 14.54 11.86
C ILE A 326 -3.21 14.73 10.42
N GLU A 327 -3.91 15.83 10.16
CA GLU A 327 -4.39 16.16 8.84
C GLU A 327 -3.49 17.15 8.10
N ALA A 328 -3.54 17.09 6.77
CA ALA A 328 -3.04 18.14 5.92
C ALA A 328 -3.95 19.37 6.02
N ARG A 329 -3.41 20.55 6.36
CA ARG A 329 -4.18 21.80 6.49
C ARG A 329 -4.74 22.32 5.16
N ALA A 330 -4.23 21.84 4.01
CA ALA A 330 -4.72 22.18 2.69
C ALA A 330 -5.64 21.08 2.16
N ARG A 331 -6.59 21.46 1.29
CA ARG A 331 -7.50 20.49 0.66
C ARG A 331 -6.73 19.34 0.03
N ILE A 332 -6.91 18.17 0.58
CA ILE A 332 -6.46 16.93 -0.03
C ILE A 332 -7.15 16.82 -1.40
N PRO A 333 -6.45 16.53 -2.48
CA PRO A 333 -7.08 16.33 -3.78
C PRO A 333 -8.18 15.26 -3.71
N ARG A 334 -9.30 15.47 -4.41
CA ARG A 334 -10.47 14.55 -4.36
C ARG A 334 -10.16 13.10 -4.66
N TRP A 335 -9.05 12.83 -5.34
CA TRP A 335 -8.60 11.46 -5.65
C TRP A 335 -8.02 10.70 -4.45
N THR A 336 -7.78 11.36 -3.32
CA THR A 336 -7.37 10.71 -2.06
C THR A 336 -8.57 10.37 -1.17
N LEU A 337 -9.75 10.83 -1.54
CA LEU A 337 -11.03 10.55 -0.89
C LEU A 337 -11.78 9.48 -1.69
#